data_27b8acd225f9c1984c4366a196c03cd0
#
_entry.id   27b8acd225f9c1984c4366a196c03cd0
#
_cell.length_a   1.000
_cell.length_b   1.000
_cell.length_c   1.000
_cell.angle_alpha   90.00
_cell.angle_beta   90.00
_cell.angle_gamma   90.00
#
_symmetry.space_group_name_H-M   'P 1'
#
loop_
_entity.id
_entity.type
_entity.pdbx_description
1 polymer ?
#
loop_
_entity_poly.entity_id
_entity_poly.type
_entity_poly.pdbx_seq_one_letter_code
_entity_poly.pdbx_strand_id
1 'polypeptide(L)'
;FNIPRISKKDHKAYKCTLCSDRVAVGREPACVKTCPTGAIMFGTKEAMKDQAEHRIGDLKRRGYAEAGLYDPQGVGGTHVMYVLHHADKPSLYKGLPDDPKISPMVSLWKGVAKPLAMAALGAAAVGSLFHYITKGPNDVSKELEDEMDRKDQEAAEKEARR
;
A
#
# COMPACT_ATOMS: atom_id res chain seq x y z
N PHE A 1 16.62 0.38 -5.42
CA PHE A 1 16.36 -0.84 -6.19
C PHE A 1 15.69 -0.59 -7.54
N ASN A 2 15.23 0.64 -7.82
CA ASN A 2 14.51 0.96 -9.04
C ASN A 2 13.29 0.02 -9.29
N ILE A 3 12.56 -0.29 -8.24
CA ILE A 3 11.34 -1.11 -8.22
C ILE A 3 10.29 -0.35 -7.39
N PRO A 4 9.03 -0.25 -7.83
CA PRO A 4 8.43 -0.85 -9.03
C PRO A 4 8.88 -0.17 -10.34
N ARG A 5 8.79 -0.91 -11.46
CA ARG A 5 9.05 -0.37 -12.80
C ARG A 5 7.75 -0.25 -13.57
N ILE A 6 7.58 0.86 -14.27
CA ILE A 6 6.45 1.05 -15.19
C ILE A 6 6.92 0.64 -16.59
N SER A 7 6.22 -0.31 -17.17
CA SER A 7 6.43 -0.73 -18.55
C SER A 7 5.92 0.37 -19.51
N LYS A 8 6.77 0.79 -20.44
CA LYS A 8 6.38 1.77 -21.47
C LYS A 8 5.39 1.19 -22.50
N LYS A 9 5.30 -0.14 -22.61
CA LYS A 9 4.48 -0.83 -23.62
C LYS A 9 3.01 -0.92 -23.20
N ASP A 10 2.74 -1.24 -21.95
CA ASP A 10 1.39 -1.53 -21.43
C ASP A 10 0.98 -0.61 -20.27
N HIS A 11 1.84 0.37 -19.92
CA HIS A 11 1.64 1.34 -18.84
C HIS A 11 1.34 0.72 -17.48
N LYS A 12 1.70 -0.55 -17.27
CA LYS A 12 1.51 -1.25 -16.00
C LYS A 12 2.75 -1.18 -15.13
N ALA A 13 2.53 -1.13 -13.81
CA ALA A 13 3.58 -1.22 -12.82
C ALA A 13 3.91 -2.68 -12.51
N TYR A 14 5.18 -3.04 -12.63
CA TYR A 14 5.71 -4.37 -12.31
C TYR A 14 6.61 -4.31 -11.09
N LYS A 15 6.41 -5.22 -10.15
CA LYS A 15 7.24 -5.39 -8.95
C LYS A 15 7.46 -6.87 -8.67
N CYS A 16 8.44 -7.16 -7.85
CA CYS A 16 8.65 -8.49 -7.32
C CYS A 16 7.41 -8.96 -6.55
N THR A 17 6.89 -10.16 -6.89
CA THR A 17 5.75 -10.82 -6.23
C THR A 17 6.21 -11.78 -5.13
N LEU A 18 7.51 -11.84 -4.83
CA LEU A 18 8.16 -12.85 -3.98
C LEU A 18 7.85 -14.29 -4.44
N CYS A 19 7.53 -14.45 -5.73
CA CYS A 19 7.14 -15.73 -6.34
C CYS A 19 6.04 -16.45 -5.54
N SER A 20 5.01 -15.73 -5.10
CA SER A 20 3.93 -16.26 -4.25
C SER A 20 3.26 -17.49 -4.85
N ASP A 21 3.11 -17.52 -6.17
CA ASP A 21 2.60 -18.66 -6.95
C ASP A 21 3.46 -19.93 -6.79
N ARG A 22 4.79 -19.76 -6.84
CA ARG A 22 5.73 -20.89 -6.68
C ARG A 22 5.81 -21.34 -5.22
N VAL A 23 5.87 -20.40 -4.30
CA VAL A 23 5.94 -20.67 -2.85
C VAL A 23 4.69 -21.38 -2.35
N ALA A 24 3.50 -21.00 -2.86
CA ALA A 24 2.24 -21.64 -2.51
C ALA A 24 2.19 -23.14 -2.84
N VAL A 25 2.97 -23.60 -3.82
CA VAL A 25 3.08 -25.01 -4.19
C VAL A 25 4.39 -25.66 -3.71
N GLY A 26 5.03 -25.07 -2.69
CA GLY A 26 6.24 -25.60 -2.05
C GLY A 26 7.52 -25.50 -2.90
N ARG A 27 7.53 -24.64 -3.92
CA ARG A 27 8.71 -24.42 -4.77
C ARG A 27 9.47 -23.19 -4.32
N GLU A 28 10.80 -23.23 -4.43
CA GLU A 28 11.65 -22.08 -4.17
C GLU A 28 11.39 -20.93 -5.15
N PRO A 29 11.58 -19.66 -4.72
CA PRO A 29 11.60 -18.51 -5.63
C PRO A 29 12.58 -18.70 -6.79
N ALA A 30 12.22 -18.19 -7.97
CA ALA A 30 13.02 -18.38 -9.18
C ALA A 30 14.46 -17.84 -9.06
N CYS A 31 14.63 -16.69 -8.39
CA CYS A 31 15.94 -16.07 -8.16
C CYS A 31 16.84 -16.93 -7.26
N VAL A 32 16.28 -17.60 -6.24
CA VAL A 32 17.02 -18.54 -5.38
C VAL A 32 17.47 -19.74 -6.18
N LYS A 33 16.52 -20.40 -6.89
CA LYS A 33 16.80 -21.56 -7.72
C LYS A 33 17.88 -21.30 -8.78
N THR A 34 17.91 -20.09 -9.33
CA THR A 34 18.84 -19.73 -10.42
C THR A 34 20.19 -19.26 -9.91
N CYS A 35 20.35 -18.97 -8.61
CA CYS A 35 21.60 -18.46 -8.06
C CYS A 35 22.66 -19.57 -7.93
N PRO A 36 23.71 -19.63 -8.79
CA PRO A 36 24.67 -20.72 -8.76
C PRO A 36 25.58 -20.68 -7.54
N THR A 37 25.74 -19.51 -6.93
CA THR A 37 26.62 -19.28 -5.77
C THR A 37 25.93 -19.45 -4.43
N GLY A 38 24.58 -19.66 -4.41
CA GLY A 38 23.80 -19.69 -3.18
C GLY A 38 23.78 -18.35 -2.41
N ALA A 39 24.11 -17.24 -3.09
CA ALA A 39 24.11 -15.92 -2.47
C ALA A 39 22.70 -15.40 -2.15
N ILE A 40 21.69 -15.92 -2.84
CA ILE A 40 20.27 -15.60 -2.60
C ILE A 40 19.65 -16.78 -1.86
N MET A 41 19.11 -16.52 -0.69
CA MET A 41 18.50 -17.53 0.17
C MET A 41 17.04 -17.18 0.42
N PHE A 42 16.24 -18.16 0.79
CA PHE A 42 14.82 -18.02 1.06
C PHE A 42 14.41 -18.86 2.27
N GLY A 43 13.58 -18.28 3.13
CA GLY A 43 13.05 -18.93 4.32
C GLY A 43 12.18 -18.00 5.13
N THR A 44 11.84 -18.39 6.35
CA THR A 44 11.16 -17.49 7.31
C THR A 44 12.07 -16.32 7.66
N LYS A 45 11.49 -15.20 8.08
CA LYS A 45 12.28 -13.99 8.40
C LYS A 45 13.28 -14.27 9.53
N GLU A 46 12.88 -15.05 10.51
CA GLU A 46 13.69 -15.46 11.66
C GLU A 46 14.90 -16.30 11.19
N ALA A 47 14.66 -17.37 10.45
CA ALA A 47 15.71 -18.24 9.94
C ALA A 47 16.70 -17.47 9.03
N MET A 48 16.19 -16.52 8.23
CA MET A 48 17.05 -15.70 7.37
C MET A 48 17.86 -14.67 8.17
N LYS A 49 17.37 -14.18 9.31
CA LYS A 49 18.17 -13.34 10.22
C LYS A 49 19.29 -14.13 10.89
N ASP A 50 18.99 -15.31 11.40
CA ASP A 50 20.02 -16.19 11.99
C ASP A 50 21.11 -16.51 10.98
N GLN A 51 20.72 -16.86 9.76
CA GLN A 51 21.66 -17.12 8.68
C GLN A 51 22.50 -15.88 8.31
N ALA A 52 21.89 -14.70 8.34
CA ALA A 52 22.59 -13.44 8.10
C ALA A 52 23.62 -13.15 9.20
N GLU A 53 23.31 -13.41 10.48
CA GLU A 53 24.23 -13.24 11.61
C GLU A 53 25.45 -14.16 11.48
N HIS A 54 25.24 -15.42 11.12
CA HIS A 54 26.34 -16.34 10.83
C HIS A 54 27.24 -15.79 9.70
N ARG A 55 26.65 -15.32 8.62
CA ARG A 55 27.36 -14.76 7.48
C ARG A 55 28.13 -13.50 7.86
N ILE A 56 27.56 -12.62 8.67
CA ILE A 56 28.22 -11.42 9.19
C ILE A 56 29.44 -11.81 10.04
N GLY A 57 29.30 -12.81 10.90
CA GLY A 57 30.42 -13.35 11.69
C GLY A 57 31.57 -13.84 10.81
N ASP A 58 31.26 -14.56 9.72
CA ASP A 58 32.25 -15.01 8.74
C ASP A 58 32.96 -13.84 8.05
N LEU A 59 32.20 -12.82 7.63
CA LEU A 59 32.75 -11.63 6.99
C LEU A 59 33.70 -10.86 7.93
N LYS A 60 33.31 -10.69 9.20
CA LYS A 60 34.14 -10.03 10.21
C LYS A 60 35.45 -10.78 10.43
N ARG A 61 35.39 -12.13 10.47
CA ARG A 61 36.63 -12.95 10.54
C ARG A 61 37.54 -12.81 9.33
N ARG A 62 36.99 -12.46 8.16
CA ARG A 62 37.74 -12.19 6.92
C ARG A 62 38.25 -10.75 6.83
N GLY A 63 38.06 -9.90 7.87
CA GLY A 63 38.59 -8.54 7.91
C GLY A 63 37.54 -7.44 7.55
N TYR A 64 36.28 -7.79 7.29
CA TYR A 64 35.23 -6.81 7.05
C TYR A 64 34.59 -6.39 8.37
N ALA A 65 35.24 -5.52 9.13
CA ALA A 65 34.82 -5.12 10.46
C ALA A 65 33.39 -4.50 10.47
N GLU A 66 33.06 -3.74 9.42
CA GLU A 66 31.80 -3.02 9.27
C GLU A 66 30.70 -3.87 8.59
N ALA A 67 30.90 -5.20 8.47
CA ALA A 67 29.89 -6.08 7.91
C ALA A 67 28.67 -6.13 8.81
N GLY A 68 27.48 -6.04 8.20
CA GLY A 68 26.22 -6.03 8.92
C GLY A 68 25.01 -6.34 8.05
N LEU A 69 23.84 -6.43 8.72
CA LEU A 69 22.55 -6.67 8.08
C LEU A 69 21.87 -5.34 7.73
N TYR A 70 21.47 -5.18 6.48
CA TYR A 70 20.61 -4.11 6.04
C TYR A 70 19.15 -4.58 6.04
N ASP A 71 18.43 -4.20 7.08
CA ASP A 71 16.96 -4.39 7.28
C ASP A 71 16.41 -3.09 7.91
N PRO A 72 16.20 -2.01 7.13
CA PRO A 72 15.94 -0.66 7.66
C PRO A 72 14.65 -0.60 8.48
N GLN A 73 14.78 -0.26 9.75
CA GLN A 73 13.67 -0.22 10.70
C GLN A 73 12.75 0.99 10.48
N GLY A 74 13.23 2.09 9.90
CA GLY A 74 12.43 3.28 9.61
C GLY A 74 11.26 3.06 8.66
N VAL A 75 11.26 1.93 7.92
CA VAL A 75 10.16 1.47 7.07
C VAL A 75 9.48 0.20 7.61
N GLY A 76 9.78 -0.21 8.85
CA GLY A 76 9.24 -1.42 9.47
C GLY A 76 9.96 -2.72 9.05
N GLY A 77 11.18 -2.60 8.56
CA GLY A 77 11.95 -3.70 7.98
C GLY A 77 11.53 -4.04 6.55
N THR A 78 12.26 -4.95 5.93
CA THR A 78 12.04 -5.37 4.54
C THR A 78 11.89 -6.89 4.42
N HIS A 79 11.20 -7.36 3.37
CA HIS A 79 11.10 -8.79 3.06
C HIS A 79 12.32 -9.29 2.26
N VAL A 80 13.19 -8.41 1.81
CA VAL A 80 14.47 -8.72 1.20
C VAL A 80 15.52 -7.99 2.01
N MET A 81 16.38 -8.75 2.66
CA MET A 81 17.46 -8.24 3.52
C MET A 81 18.81 -8.47 2.83
N TYR A 82 19.79 -7.65 3.15
CA TYR A 82 21.13 -7.76 2.56
C TYR A 82 22.19 -7.83 3.63
N VAL A 83 23.08 -8.79 3.51
CA VAL A 83 24.35 -8.79 4.26
C VAL A 83 25.34 -7.98 3.46
N LEU A 84 25.79 -6.86 4.03
CA LEU A 84 26.69 -5.91 3.41
C LEU A 84 28.06 -5.97 4.06
N HIS A 85 29.14 -5.75 3.28
CA HIS A 85 30.50 -5.62 3.80
C HIS A 85 30.69 -4.30 4.57
N HIS A 86 29.99 -3.24 4.13
CA HIS A 86 30.01 -1.91 4.73
C HIS A 86 28.58 -1.51 5.07
N ALA A 87 28.04 -2.06 6.17
CA ALA A 87 26.68 -1.75 6.62
C ALA A 87 26.58 -0.38 7.30
N ASP A 88 27.70 0.21 7.68
CA ASP A 88 27.84 1.60 8.16
C ASP A 88 27.55 2.63 7.06
N LYS A 89 27.70 2.25 5.79
CA LYS A 89 27.54 3.13 4.61
C LYS A 89 26.72 2.45 3.51
N PRO A 90 25.43 2.20 3.71
CA PRO A 90 24.57 1.54 2.72
C PRO A 90 24.51 2.27 1.38
N SER A 91 24.70 3.60 1.38
CA SER A 91 24.76 4.44 0.17
C SER A 91 25.87 4.07 -0.83
N LEU A 92 26.91 3.36 -0.40
CA LEU A 92 27.92 2.78 -1.30
C LEU A 92 27.31 1.76 -2.28
N TYR A 93 26.18 1.16 -1.90
CA TYR A 93 25.48 0.18 -2.72
C TYR A 93 24.35 0.90 -3.46
N LYS A 94 24.38 0.84 -4.80
CA LYS A 94 23.41 1.54 -5.64
C LYS A 94 21.97 1.19 -5.27
N GLY A 95 21.20 2.19 -4.83
CA GLY A 95 19.78 2.05 -4.51
C GLY A 95 19.47 1.62 -3.08
N LEU A 96 20.44 1.60 -2.17
CA LEU A 96 20.23 1.44 -0.74
C LEU A 96 20.34 2.79 -0.03
N PRO A 97 19.24 3.42 0.39
CA PRO A 97 19.30 4.62 1.20
C PRO A 97 19.78 4.30 2.62
N ASP A 98 20.50 5.24 3.26
CA ASP A 98 21.08 5.02 4.58
C ASP A 98 20.01 4.85 5.67
N ASP A 99 18.96 5.69 5.67
CA ASP A 99 17.91 5.65 6.68
C ASP A 99 16.54 5.98 6.06
N PRO A 100 15.95 5.05 5.29
CA PRO A 100 14.64 5.26 4.71
C PRO A 100 13.56 5.29 5.82
N LYS A 101 12.69 6.31 5.77
CA LYS A 101 11.59 6.49 6.73
C LYS A 101 10.26 6.62 6.02
N ILE A 102 9.20 6.12 6.68
CA ILE A 102 7.83 6.37 6.25
C ILE A 102 7.48 7.82 6.57
N SER A 103 6.91 8.55 5.61
CA SER A 103 6.48 9.93 5.84
C SER A 103 5.51 10.02 7.02
N PRO A 104 5.68 11.00 7.93
CA PRO A 104 4.74 11.24 9.04
C PRO A 104 3.29 11.43 8.56
N MET A 105 3.10 11.95 7.35
CA MET A 105 1.76 12.11 6.74
C MET A 105 1.05 10.77 6.53
N VAL A 106 1.79 9.69 6.22
CA VAL A 106 1.21 8.35 6.09
C VAL A 106 0.73 7.84 7.45
N SER A 107 1.50 8.10 8.52
CA SER A 107 1.13 7.73 9.89
C SER A 107 -0.09 8.53 10.36
N LEU A 108 -0.12 9.83 10.09
CA LEU A 108 -1.27 10.69 10.38
C LEU A 108 -2.53 10.22 9.63
N TRP A 109 -2.39 9.92 8.35
CA TRP A 109 -3.50 9.43 7.53
C TRP A 109 -4.05 8.11 8.05
N LYS A 110 -3.19 7.12 8.28
CA LYS A 110 -3.61 5.79 8.74
C LYS A 110 -4.09 5.77 10.19
N GLY A 111 -3.44 6.53 11.07
CA GLY A 111 -3.71 6.50 12.51
C GLY A 111 -4.89 7.37 12.94
N VAL A 112 -5.11 8.50 12.28
CA VAL A 112 -6.10 9.49 12.72
C VAL A 112 -7.11 9.82 11.62
N ALA A 113 -6.66 10.29 10.47
CA ALA A 113 -7.56 10.85 9.45
C ALA A 113 -8.51 9.79 8.87
N LYS A 114 -8.01 8.60 8.55
CA LYS A 114 -8.83 7.51 8.02
C LYS A 114 -9.89 7.01 9.01
N PRO A 115 -9.61 6.67 10.28
CA PRO A 115 -10.65 6.25 11.21
C PRO A 115 -11.66 7.36 11.51
N LEU A 116 -11.25 8.63 11.59
CA LEU A 116 -12.19 9.76 11.73
C LEU A 116 -13.11 9.90 10.51
N ALA A 117 -12.55 9.80 9.29
CA ALA A 117 -13.36 9.84 8.08
C ALA A 117 -14.38 8.68 8.00
N MET A 118 -13.98 7.49 8.41
CA MET A 118 -14.89 6.33 8.49
C MET A 118 -15.99 6.52 9.53
N ALA A 119 -15.66 7.09 10.69
CA ALA A 119 -16.64 7.42 11.73
C ALA A 119 -17.62 8.49 11.25
N ALA A 120 -17.15 9.54 10.58
CA ALA A 120 -17.99 10.60 10.00
C ALA A 120 -18.93 10.05 8.92
N LEU A 121 -18.45 9.17 8.05
CA LEU A 121 -19.27 8.48 7.05
C LEU A 121 -20.36 7.62 7.71
N GLY A 122 -20.00 6.86 8.75
CA GLY A 122 -20.96 6.08 9.51
C GLY A 122 -22.04 6.96 10.18
N ALA A 123 -21.64 8.04 10.82
CA ALA A 123 -22.56 9.00 11.43
C ALA A 123 -23.48 9.67 10.39
N ALA A 124 -22.94 10.03 9.24
CA ALA A 124 -23.74 10.59 8.14
C ALA A 124 -24.78 9.58 7.61
N ALA A 125 -24.39 8.32 7.43
CA ALA A 125 -25.30 7.26 7.00
C ALA A 125 -26.42 7.01 8.02
N VAL A 126 -26.08 6.93 9.31
CA VAL A 126 -27.08 6.78 10.39
C VAL A 126 -27.98 8.01 10.47
N GLY A 127 -27.42 9.21 10.39
CA GLY A 127 -28.18 10.46 10.40
C GLY A 127 -29.13 10.57 9.21
N SER A 128 -28.69 10.19 8.02
CA SER A 128 -29.54 10.15 6.82
C SER A 128 -30.68 9.14 6.96
N LEU A 129 -30.38 7.94 7.48
CA LEU A 129 -31.40 6.92 7.74
C LEU A 129 -32.40 7.40 8.78
N PHE A 130 -31.95 8.00 9.88
CA PHE A 130 -32.82 8.55 10.91
C PHE A 130 -33.69 9.69 10.35
N HIS A 131 -33.12 10.59 9.56
CA HIS A 131 -33.85 11.65 8.86
C HIS A 131 -34.94 11.06 7.95
N TYR A 132 -34.60 10.05 7.15
CA TYR A 132 -35.54 9.37 6.25
C TYR A 132 -36.68 8.69 7.01
N ILE A 133 -36.41 8.03 8.14
CA ILE A 133 -37.43 7.38 8.96
C ILE A 133 -38.37 8.40 9.62
N THR A 134 -37.82 9.54 10.07
CA THR A 134 -38.60 10.55 10.84
C THR A 134 -39.34 11.56 9.96
N LYS A 135 -38.76 11.95 8.83
CA LYS A 135 -39.30 12.98 7.93
C LYS A 135 -39.90 12.41 6.65
N GLY A 136 -39.52 11.18 6.26
CA GLY A 136 -39.98 10.55 5.04
C GLY A 136 -39.25 11.07 3.78
N PRO A 137 -39.58 10.48 2.59
CA PRO A 137 -38.90 10.85 1.35
C PRO A 137 -39.37 12.19 0.74
N ASN A 138 -40.42 12.83 1.26
CA ASN A 138 -41.10 13.92 0.59
C ASN A 138 -41.31 15.13 1.50
N ASP A 139 -40.27 15.75 2.02
CA ASP A 139 -40.35 17.15 2.43
C ASP A 139 -40.01 18.05 1.21
N VAL A 140 -40.75 17.87 0.13
CA VAL A 140 -40.83 18.89 -0.92
C VAL A 140 -41.65 20.04 -0.32
N SER A 141 -41.08 21.23 -0.23
CA SER A 141 -41.84 22.39 0.25
C SER A 141 -43.08 22.56 -0.65
N LYS A 142 -44.24 22.89 -0.05
CA LYS A 142 -45.47 23.10 -0.83
C LYS A 142 -45.26 24.09 -1.99
N GLU A 143 -44.39 25.08 -1.80
CA GLU A 143 -44.02 26.05 -2.84
C GLU A 143 -43.34 25.38 -4.07
N LEU A 144 -42.51 24.37 -3.84
CA LEU A 144 -41.85 23.65 -4.93
C LEU A 144 -42.82 22.66 -5.63
N GLU A 145 -43.71 22.07 -4.87
CA GLU A 145 -44.80 21.23 -5.40
C GLU A 145 -45.74 22.03 -6.31
N ASP A 146 -46.19 23.20 -5.83
CA ASP A 146 -47.03 24.12 -6.60
C ASP A 146 -46.30 24.65 -7.85
N GLU A 147 -45.01 24.86 -7.77
CA GLU A 147 -44.20 25.28 -8.92
C GLU A 147 -44.01 24.17 -9.97
N MET A 148 -43.86 22.93 -9.53
CA MET A 148 -43.76 21.76 -10.41
C MET A 148 -45.10 21.53 -11.11
N ASP A 149 -46.23 21.53 -10.37
CA ASP A 149 -47.56 21.36 -10.93
C ASP A 149 -47.91 22.44 -11.95
N ARG A 150 -47.49 23.70 -11.70
CA ARG A 150 -47.66 24.78 -12.66
C ARG A 150 -46.85 24.59 -13.94
N LYS A 151 -45.60 24.12 -13.83
CA LYS A 151 -44.78 23.82 -15.01
C LYS A 151 -45.32 22.66 -15.83
N ASP A 152 -45.85 21.64 -15.16
CA ASP A 152 -46.46 20.49 -15.84
C ASP A 152 -47.75 20.90 -16.57
N GLN A 153 -48.59 21.78 -15.97
CA GLN A 153 -49.78 22.35 -16.63
C GLN A 153 -49.41 23.20 -17.85
N GLU A 154 -48.39 24.07 -17.73
CA GLU A 154 -47.90 24.88 -18.87
C GLU A 154 -47.34 24.01 -20.01
N ALA A 155 -46.65 22.89 -19.65
CA ALA A 155 -46.16 21.94 -20.64
C ALA A 155 -47.29 21.23 -21.36
N ALA A 156 -48.30 20.77 -20.63
CA ALA A 156 -49.48 20.11 -21.21
C ALA A 156 -50.28 21.05 -22.11
N GLU A 157 -50.46 22.34 -21.73
CA GLU A 157 -51.11 23.33 -22.60
C GLU A 157 -50.34 23.62 -23.88
N LYS A 158 -49.02 23.65 -23.82
CA LYS A 158 -48.16 23.82 -25.01
C LYS A 158 -48.25 22.64 -25.95
N GLU A 159 -48.40 21.45 -25.41
CA GLU A 159 -48.53 20.22 -26.20
C GLU A 159 -49.92 20.12 -26.87
N ALA A 160 -50.99 20.54 -26.17
CA ALA A 160 -52.34 20.59 -26.70
C ALA A 160 -52.56 21.66 -27.78
N ARG A 161 -51.67 22.67 -27.88
CA ARG A 161 -51.71 23.72 -28.93
C ARG A 161 -50.91 23.40 -30.19
N ARG A 162 -50.24 22.23 -30.20
CA ARG A 162 -49.49 21.73 -31.39
C ARG A 162 -50.35 20.78 -32.23
#